data_deb50f05e5f9e26cdf522ae86b77e466
#
_entry.id   deb50f05e5f9e26cdf522ae86b77e466
#
_cell.length_a   1.000
_cell.length_b   1.000
_cell.length_c   1.000
_cell.angle_alpha   90.00
_cell.angle_beta   90.00
_cell.angle_gamma   90.00
#
_symmetry.space_group_name_H-M   'P 1'
#
loop_
_entity.id
_entity.type
_entity.pdbx_description
1 polymer ?
#
loop_
_entity_poly.entity_id
_entity_poly.type
_entity_poly.pdbx_seq_one_letter_code
_entity_poly.pdbx_strand_id
1 'polypeptide(L)'
;PSTYTINEGDTYTLHATVLPNNATDKTLTWYSTNPNIVRVDDNGVITGVSSGTATIKAMSHNGKIGSCFVYCKKVTPNIVLSDTYGINDIPSIANVTYERVLYSGWNSFCVPFAISKTMIDAFCTECKIAVVSAYEIIGDQRYISVEEVEYVGAGTPCLIYAPNTVTCNFTLNSVSLRSTPNNSTVLKGCYTNTVVGENVFKLTNDGYSFGMTRSNVANVAPFRAYIQFDEEPKRKE
;
A
#
# COMPACT_ATOMS: atom_id res chain seq x y z
N PRO A 1 11.26 30.74 -17.07
CA PRO A 1 9.85 30.88 -16.69
C PRO A 1 9.71 31.60 -15.35
N SER A 2 8.63 32.35 -15.15
CA SER A 2 8.30 32.97 -13.85
C SER A 2 7.72 31.97 -12.85
N THR A 3 7.13 30.87 -13.35
CA THR A 3 6.57 29.77 -12.57
C THR A 3 6.90 28.43 -13.21
N TYR A 4 7.02 27.39 -12.39
CA TYR A 4 7.24 26.02 -12.84
C TYR A 4 6.59 25.03 -11.87
N THR A 5 6.18 23.87 -12.38
CA THR A 5 5.67 22.75 -11.56
C THR A 5 6.56 21.55 -11.77
N ILE A 6 7.04 20.94 -10.68
CA ILE A 6 7.88 19.75 -10.67
C ILE A 6 7.25 18.72 -9.73
N ASN A 7 7.46 17.43 -9.98
CA ASN A 7 7.05 16.41 -9.01
C ASN A 7 8.18 16.08 -8.02
N GLU A 8 7.84 15.53 -6.88
CA GLU A 8 8.82 14.93 -5.96
C GLU A 8 9.66 13.89 -6.72
N GLY A 9 10.99 13.97 -6.58
CA GLY A 9 11.97 13.10 -7.24
C GLY A 9 12.40 13.53 -8.63
N ASP A 10 11.64 14.39 -9.32
CA ASP A 10 12.02 14.87 -10.66
C ASP A 10 13.09 15.95 -10.60
N THR A 11 13.77 16.14 -11.74
CA THR A 11 14.74 17.24 -11.96
C THR A 11 14.38 18.04 -13.20
N TYR A 12 14.75 19.33 -13.19
CA TYR A 12 14.58 20.22 -14.36
C TYR A 12 15.64 21.31 -14.34
N THR A 13 16.16 21.70 -15.51
CA THR A 13 17.14 22.79 -15.63
C THR A 13 16.43 24.11 -15.91
N LEU A 14 16.54 25.06 -14.98
CA LEU A 14 16.12 26.44 -15.17
C LEU A 14 17.20 27.20 -15.95
N HIS A 15 16.78 28.01 -16.89
CA HIS A 15 17.65 28.86 -17.65
C HIS A 15 17.44 30.32 -17.28
N ALA A 16 18.52 31.03 -16.95
CA ALA A 16 18.53 32.47 -16.73
C ALA A 16 19.55 33.14 -17.68
N THR A 17 19.23 34.34 -18.14
CA THR A 17 20.07 35.11 -19.06
C THR A 17 20.49 36.39 -18.40
N VAL A 18 21.79 36.67 -18.42
CA VAL A 18 22.36 37.97 -18.00
C VAL A 18 22.31 38.95 -19.16
N LEU A 19 21.71 40.10 -18.92
CA LEU A 19 21.63 41.20 -19.89
C LEU A 19 22.47 42.40 -19.42
N PRO A 20 23.01 43.19 -20.36
CA PRO A 20 22.95 43.02 -21.81
C PRO A 20 23.82 41.87 -22.32
N ASN A 21 23.54 41.37 -23.54
CA ASN A 21 24.21 40.20 -24.11
C ASN A 21 25.75 40.33 -24.22
N ASN A 22 26.27 41.56 -24.19
CA ASN A 22 27.69 41.88 -24.19
C ASN A 22 28.28 42.02 -22.77
N ALA A 23 27.56 41.62 -21.72
CA ALA A 23 28.12 41.61 -20.38
C ALA A 23 29.37 40.71 -20.31
N THR A 24 30.43 41.24 -19.69
CA THR A 24 31.72 40.54 -19.54
C THR A 24 31.68 39.42 -18.54
N ASP A 25 30.87 39.57 -17.49
CA ASP A 25 30.63 38.54 -16.49
C ASP A 25 29.17 38.07 -16.57
N LYS A 26 28.98 36.79 -16.86
CA LYS A 26 27.68 36.13 -16.98
C LYS A 26 27.47 35.06 -15.90
N THR A 27 28.34 35.04 -14.89
CA THR A 27 28.20 34.09 -13.79
C THR A 27 26.91 34.32 -13.03
N LEU A 28 26.28 33.24 -12.63
CA LEU A 28 25.05 33.22 -11.85
C LEU A 28 25.25 32.38 -10.60
N THR A 29 24.78 32.90 -9.49
CA THR A 29 24.64 32.13 -8.25
C THR A 29 23.18 31.75 -8.05
N TRP A 30 22.94 30.46 -7.90
CA TRP A 30 21.59 29.93 -7.73
C TRP A 30 21.30 29.60 -6.26
N TYR A 31 20.10 29.89 -5.80
CA TYR A 31 19.64 29.47 -4.47
C TYR A 31 18.12 29.30 -4.40
N SER A 32 17.70 28.41 -3.52
CA SER A 32 16.30 28.15 -3.19
C SER A 32 15.92 28.82 -1.87
N THR A 33 14.73 29.40 -1.82
CA THR A 33 14.16 29.92 -0.55
C THR A 33 13.75 28.80 0.40
N ASN A 34 13.56 27.57 -0.10
CA ASN A 34 13.25 26.39 0.72
C ASN A 34 13.84 25.13 0.06
N PRO A 35 15.11 24.79 0.35
CA PRO A 35 15.79 23.63 -0.26
C PRO A 35 15.23 22.28 0.23
N ASN A 36 14.43 22.25 1.30
CA ASN A 36 13.72 21.05 1.73
C ASN A 36 12.49 20.75 0.88
N ILE A 37 12.02 21.70 0.07
CA ILE A 37 10.92 21.53 -0.89
C ILE A 37 11.48 21.39 -2.31
N VAL A 38 12.34 22.34 -2.74
CA VAL A 38 13.00 22.30 -4.04
C VAL A 38 14.45 22.71 -3.85
N ARG A 39 15.40 21.86 -4.18
CA ARG A 39 16.83 22.17 -4.26
C ARG A 39 17.18 22.75 -5.62
N VAL A 40 18.25 23.52 -5.69
CA VAL A 40 18.89 23.95 -6.94
C VAL A 40 20.39 23.79 -6.80
N ASP A 41 21.08 23.39 -7.87
CA ASP A 41 22.54 23.33 -7.96
C ASP A 41 23.11 24.57 -8.67
N ASP A 42 24.45 24.62 -8.75
CA ASP A 42 25.18 25.74 -9.39
C ASP A 42 24.94 25.87 -10.91
N ASN A 43 24.39 24.84 -11.54
CA ASN A 43 24.00 24.82 -12.96
C ASN A 43 22.55 25.22 -13.22
N GLY A 44 21.79 25.54 -12.17
CA GLY A 44 20.36 25.83 -12.25
C GLY A 44 19.48 24.59 -12.38
N VAL A 45 20.00 23.39 -12.09
CA VAL A 45 19.20 22.16 -12.04
C VAL A 45 18.43 22.13 -10.73
N ILE A 46 17.11 22.18 -10.82
CA ILE A 46 16.22 22.02 -9.66
C ILE A 46 15.85 20.57 -9.46
N THR A 47 15.68 20.17 -8.19
CA THR A 47 15.18 18.86 -7.78
C THR A 47 13.99 19.03 -6.84
N GLY A 48 12.85 18.41 -7.14
CA GLY A 48 11.72 18.30 -6.22
C GLY A 48 12.06 17.36 -5.06
N VAL A 49 12.02 17.87 -3.82
CA VAL A 49 12.39 17.13 -2.61
C VAL A 49 11.16 16.69 -1.83
N SER A 50 10.23 17.62 -1.63
CA SER A 50 8.95 17.34 -0.94
C SER A 50 7.87 18.29 -1.44
N SER A 51 6.61 17.91 -1.26
CA SER A 51 5.48 18.73 -1.70
C SER A 51 5.45 20.09 -1.00
N GLY A 52 5.11 21.12 -1.77
CA GLY A 52 5.06 22.50 -1.30
C GLY A 52 5.53 23.49 -2.34
N THR A 53 5.96 24.68 -1.90
CA THR A 53 6.40 25.76 -2.78
C THR A 53 7.78 26.28 -2.37
N ALA A 54 8.57 26.66 -3.35
CA ALA A 54 9.84 27.37 -3.16
C ALA A 54 10.03 28.38 -4.29
N THR A 55 10.77 29.44 -4.01
CA THR A 55 11.23 30.37 -5.05
C THR A 55 12.71 30.10 -5.33
N ILE A 56 13.01 29.76 -6.57
CA ILE A 56 14.40 29.64 -7.05
C ILE A 56 14.84 31.00 -7.56
N LYS A 57 16.03 31.41 -7.15
CA LYS A 57 16.60 32.70 -7.51
C LYS A 57 17.96 32.51 -8.16
N ALA A 58 18.17 33.24 -9.25
CA ALA A 58 19.46 33.36 -9.93
C ALA A 58 19.98 34.80 -9.74
N MET A 59 21.13 34.96 -9.15
CA MET A 59 21.75 36.27 -8.88
C MET A 59 23.00 36.44 -9.74
N SER A 60 23.07 37.53 -10.46
CA SER A 60 24.29 37.94 -11.21
C SER A 60 25.34 38.53 -10.28
N HIS A 61 26.59 38.63 -10.76
CA HIS A 61 27.72 39.20 -10.01
C HIS A 61 27.42 40.59 -9.43
N ASN A 62 26.66 41.41 -10.14
CA ASN A 62 26.29 42.77 -9.70
C ASN A 62 24.99 42.83 -8.88
N GLY A 63 24.52 41.68 -8.34
CA GLY A 63 23.40 41.59 -7.41
C GLY A 63 22.00 41.66 -8.03
N LYS A 64 21.88 41.61 -9.39
CA LYS A 64 20.56 41.52 -10.04
C LYS A 64 20.00 40.12 -9.88
N ILE A 65 18.69 40.00 -9.54
CA ILE A 65 18.05 38.74 -9.24
C ILE A 65 16.90 38.48 -10.23
N GLY A 66 16.95 37.31 -10.85
CA GLY A 66 15.80 36.66 -11.50
C GLY A 66 15.20 35.63 -10.60
N SER A 67 13.86 35.41 -10.67
CA SER A 67 13.16 34.49 -9.82
C SER A 67 12.21 33.58 -10.59
N CYS A 68 12.09 32.34 -10.17
CA CYS A 68 11.08 31.38 -10.62
C CYS A 68 10.35 30.80 -9.40
N PHE A 69 9.03 30.92 -9.35
CA PHE A 69 8.20 30.29 -8.34
C PHE A 69 7.98 28.82 -8.73
N VAL A 70 8.36 27.90 -7.88
CA VAL A 70 8.26 26.46 -8.14
C VAL A 70 7.27 25.83 -7.18
N TYR A 71 6.30 25.10 -7.74
CA TYR A 71 5.38 24.24 -7.01
C TYR A 71 5.83 22.79 -7.17
N CYS A 72 6.20 22.13 -6.07
CA CYS A 72 6.53 20.72 -6.01
C CYS A 72 5.29 19.92 -5.64
N LYS A 73 4.88 18.99 -6.52
CA LYS A 73 3.71 18.12 -6.31
C LYS A 73 4.15 16.79 -5.70
N LYS A 74 3.39 16.34 -4.72
CA LYS A 74 3.49 14.97 -4.25
C LYS A 74 3.07 14.00 -5.35
N VAL A 75 3.88 12.98 -5.57
CA VAL A 75 3.54 11.87 -6.46
C VAL A 75 2.89 10.77 -5.63
N THR A 76 1.64 10.45 -5.94
CA THR A 76 0.97 9.26 -5.38
C THR A 76 1.26 8.10 -6.32
N PRO A 77 2.03 7.08 -5.89
CA PRO A 77 2.36 5.95 -6.74
C PRO A 77 1.11 5.15 -7.11
N ASN A 78 1.10 4.56 -8.30
CA ASN A 78 0.09 3.59 -8.70
C ASN A 78 0.65 2.20 -8.44
N ILE A 79 -0.10 1.38 -7.71
CA ILE A 79 0.26 -0.01 -7.46
C ILE A 79 -0.85 -0.95 -7.95
N VAL A 80 -0.44 -2.05 -8.54
CA VAL A 80 -1.33 -3.16 -8.93
C VAL A 80 -1.02 -4.32 -8.02
N LEU A 81 -1.99 -4.73 -7.22
CA LEU A 81 -1.89 -5.92 -6.39
C LEU A 81 -2.33 -7.15 -7.19
N SER A 82 -1.69 -8.26 -6.95
CA SER A 82 -1.96 -9.52 -7.65
C SER A 82 -1.85 -10.70 -6.69
N ASP A 83 -2.79 -11.62 -6.76
CA ASP A 83 -2.75 -12.90 -6.05
C ASP A 83 -1.58 -13.80 -6.49
N THR A 84 -0.94 -13.49 -7.62
CA THR A 84 0.21 -14.24 -8.15
C THR A 84 1.53 -13.69 -7.63
N TYR A 85 1.63 -12.36 -7.53
CA TYR A 85 2.83 -11.66 -7.12
C TYR A 85 2.52 -10.85 -5.88
N GLY A 86 3.23 -11.13 -4.80
CA GLY A 86 3.16 -10.31 -3.59
C GLY A 86 3.83 -8.95 -3.77
N ILE A 87 3.71 -8.10 -2.77
CA ILE A 87 4.37 -6.81 -2.71
C ILE A 87 5.21 -6.74 -1.43
N ASN A 88 6.49 -6.37 -1.57
CA ASN A 88 7.43 -6.23 -0.45
C ASN A 88 7.50 -4.79 0.07
N ASP A 89 7.53 -3.82 -0.86
CA ASP A 89 7.69 -2.40 -0.53
C ASP A 89 6.36 -1.68 -0.75
N ILE A 90 5.57 -1.58 0.31
CA ILE A 90 4.28 -0.90 0.27
C ILE A 90 4.46 0.55 0.69
N PRO A 91 4.15 1.52 -0.19
CA PRO A 91 4.17 2.93 0.17
C PRO A 91 3.06 3.23 1.19
N SER A 92 3.23 4.29 1.99
CA SER A 92 2.23 4.69 2.99
C SER A 92 0.91 5.17 2.37
N ILE A 93 0.97 5.70 1.15
CA ILE A 93 -0.19 6.15 0.36
C ILE A 93 0.04 5.76 -1.10
N ALA A 94 -0.99 5.21 -1.76
CA ALA A 94 -0.97 4.91 -3.20
C ALA A 94 -2.37 4.97 -3.82
N ASN A 95 -2.39 5.01 -5.16
CA ASN A 95 -3.55 4.58 -5.92
C ASN A 95 -3.41 3.05 -6.09
N VAL A 96 -4.46 2.32 -5.78
CA VAL A 96 -4.43 0.85 -5.78
C VAL A 96 -5.42 0.31 -6.79
N THR A 97 -4.97 -0.65 -7.58
CA THR A 97 -5.84 -1.53 -8.37
C THR A 97 -5.62 -2.97 -7.91
N TYR A 98 -6.68 -3.67 -7.59
CA TYR A 98 -6.64 -5.07 -7.19
C TYR A 98 -7.87 -5.81 -7.72
N GLU A 99 -7.64 -6.84 -8.51
CA GLU A 99 -8.67 -7.74 -9.00
C GLU A 99 -8.50 -9.12 -8.37
N ARG A 100 -9.61 -9.70 -7.94
CA ARG A 100 -9.62 -11.04 -7.36
C ARG A 100 -10.94 -11.76 -7.61
N VAL A 101 -10.87 -13.06 -7.90
CA VAL A 101 -12.01 -13.94 -7.89
C VAL A 101 -12.24 -14.46 -6.49
N LEU A 102 -13.43 -14.22 -5.95
CA LEU A 102 -13.98 -14.89 -4.78
C LEU A 102 -14.80 -16.09 -5.24
N TYR A 103 -14.47 -17.26 -4.73
CA TYR A 103 -15.22 -18.47 -5.01
C TYR A 103 -16.42 -18.58 -4.06
N SER A 104 -17.44 -19.34 -4.44
CA SER A 104 -18.58 -19.63 -3.55
C SER A 104 -18.10 -20.18 -2.21
N GLY A 105 -18.65 -19.67 -1.12
CA GLY A 105 -18.22 -19.96 0.26
C GLY A 105 -17.29 -18.90 0.84
N TRP A 106 -16.57 -19.23 1.89
CA TRP A 106 -15.62 -18.35 2.55
C TRP A 106 -14.31 -18.25 1.78
N ASN A 107 -13.78 -17.04 1.70
CA ASN A 107 -12.49 -16.73 1.09
C ASN A 107 -11.60 -16.03 2.11
N SER A 108 -10.38 -16.49 2.32
CA SER A 108 -9.43 -15.81 3.19
C SER A 108 -8.86 -14.58 2.51
N PHE A 109 -8.71 -13.47 3.25
CA PHE A 109 -8.35 -12.18 2.70
C PHE A 109 -7.45 -11.38 3.65
N CYS A 110 -6.43 -10.72 3.11
CA CYS A 110 -5.59 -9.78 3.85
C CYS A 110 -4.92 -8.82 2.88
N VAL A 111 -5.40 -7.59 2.79
CA VAL A 111 -4.89 -6.57 1.86
C VAL A 111 -4.33 -5.37 2.63
N PRO A 112 -3.42 -4.59 2.04
CA PRO A 112 -2.79 -3.46 2.71
C PRO A 112 -3.68 -2.24 2.91
N PHE A 113 -4.91 -2.25 2.39
CA PHE A 113 -5.90 -1.18 2.53
C PHE A 113 -7.11 -1.64 3.35
N ALA A 114 -7.89 -0.69 3.86
CA ALA A 114 -9.11 -1.00 4.59
C ALA A 114 -10.23 -1.46 3.64
N ILE A 115 -11.07 -2.37 4.11
CA ILE A 115 -12.23 -2.90 3.37
C ILE A 115 -13.49 -2.54 4.16
N SER A 116 -14.50 -2.03 3.46
CA SER A 116 -15.84 -1.83 4.01
C SER A 116 -16.87 -2.68 3.29
N LYS A 117 -18.00 -2.95 3.97
CA LYS A 117 -19.15 -3.63 3.36
C LYS A 117 -19.62 -2.92 2.10
N THR A 118 -19.63 -1.58 2.11
CA THR A 118 -20.00 -0.77 0.93
C THR A 118 -19.10 -1.04 -0.28
N MET A 119 -17.80 -1.26 -0.06
CA MET A 119 -16.87 -1.62 -1.16
C MET A 119 -17.17 -3.01 -1.72
N ILE A 120 -17.53 -3.95 -0.86
CA ILE A 120 -17.91 -5.31 -1.25
C ILE A 120 -19.26 -5.32 -1.97
N ASP A 121 -20.23 -4.54 -1.50
CA ASP A 121 -21.56 -4.40 -2.10
C ASP A 121 -21.54 -3.87 -3.53
N ALA A 122 -20.50 -3.14 -3.89
CA ALA A 122 -20.32 -2.66 -5.26
C ALA A 122 -20.26 -3.80 -6.32
N PHE A 123 -19.91 -5.03 -5.92
CA PHE A 123 -19.88 -6.20 -6.78
C PHE A 123 -20.67 -7.41 -6.26
N CYS A 124 -21.04 -7.43 -4.98
CA CYS A 124 -21.84 -8.52 -4.40
C CYS A 124 -22.52 -8.05 -3.10
N THR A 125 -23.79 -7.74 -3.15
CA THR A 125 -24.58 -7.27 -1.99
C THR A 125 -24.83 -8.35 -0.95
N GLU A 126 -24.83 -9.63 -1.32
CA GLU A 126 -25.03 -10.77 -0.42
C GLU A 126 -23.73 -11.29 0.19
N CYS A 127 -22.60 -10.74 -0.24
CA CYS A 127 -21.31 -11.06 0.34
C CYS A 127 -21.22 -10.52 1.78
N LYS A 128 -20.47 -11.23 2.64
CA LYS A 128 -20.29 -10.86 4.05
C LYS A 128 -18.82 -10.73 4.37
N ILE A 129 -18.48 -9.81 5.24
CA ILE A 129 -17.12 -9.69 5.79
C ILE A 129 -17.17 -10.19 7.22
N ALA A 130 -16.19 -11.02 7.61
CA ALA A 130 -16.09 -11.51 8.97
C ALA A 130 -14.64 -11.55 9.46
N VAL A 131 -14.47 -11.39 10.76
CA VAL A 131 -13.21 -11.58 11.46
C VAL A 131 -13.30 -12.79 12.37
N VAL A 132 -12.17 -13.41 12.67
CA VAL A 132 -12.13 -14.50 13.68
C VAL A 132 -12.17 -13.86 15.06
N SER A 133 -13.22 -14.13 15.83
CA SER A 133 -13.46 -13.58 17.16
C SER A 133 -12.96 -14.49 18.28
N ALA A 134 -13.03 -15.81 18.07
CA ALA A 134 -12.57 -16.81 19.03
C ALA A 134 -12.19 -18.11 18.35
N TYR A 135 -11.49 -18.97 19.07
CA TYR A 135 -11.30 -20.36 18.70
C TYR A 135 -11.42 -21.25 19.95
N GLU A 136 -11.86 -22.48 19.74
CA GLU A 136 -11.93 -23.48 20.80
C GLU A 136 -11.62 -24.88 20.27
N ILE A 137 -11.24 -25.76 21.15
CA ILE A 137 -10.96 -27.16 20.85
C ILE A 137 -11.95 -28.01 21.64
N ILE A 138 -12.71 -28.82 20.94
CA ILE A 138 -13.66 -29.77 21.49
C ILE A 138 -13.25 -31.17 21.03
N GLY A 139 -12.72 -31.97 21.95
CA GLY A 139 -12.09 -33.24 21.58
C GLY A 139 -10.90 -33.04 20.65
N ASP A 140 -10.88 -33.70 19.48
CA ASP A 140 -9.85 -33.56 18.45
C ASP A 140 -10.23 -32.54 17.37
N GLN A 141 -11.38 -31.88 17.50
CA GLN A 141 -11.86 -30.90 16.55
C GLN A 141 -11.51 -29.49 17.00
N ARG A 142 -11.16 -28.65 16.02
CA ARG A 142 -10.85 -27.23 16.20
C ARG A 142 -11.94 -26.39 15.53
N TYR A 143 -12.53 -25.50 16.30
CA TYR A 143 -13.59 -24.60 15.84
C TYR A 143 -13.09 -23.16 15.89
N ILE A 144 -13.46 -22.37 14.89
CA ILE A 144 -13.33 -20.92 14.91
C ILE A 144 -14.71 -20.30 14.96
N SER A 145 -14.85 -19.27 15.77
CA SER A 145 -16.02 -18.39 15.76
C SER A 145 -15.70 -17.18 14.91
N VAL A 146 -16.61 -16.82 14.04
CA VAL A 146 -16.48 -15.63 13.19
C VAL A 146 -17.57 -14.63 13.55
N GLU A 147 -17.23 -13.36 13.48
CA GLU A 147 -18.13 -12.23 13.67
C GLU A 147 -18.24 -11.44 12.39
N GLU A 148 -19.47 -11.22 11.91
CA GLU A 148 -19.72 -10.38 10.74
C GLU A 148 -19.45 -8.92 11.12
N VAL A 149 -18.75 -8.19 10.25
CA VAL A 149 -18.36 -6.80 10.46
C VAL A 149 -18.59 -5.97 9.19
N GLU A 150 -18.87 -4.69 9.40
CA GLU A 150 -19.07 -3.73 8.30
C GLU A 150 -17.76 -3.13 7.79
N TYR A 151 -16.66 -3.28 8.55
CA TYR A 151 -15.37 -2.67 8.26
C TYR A 151 -14.21 -3.48 8.81
N VAL A 152 -13.14 -3.57 8.01
CA VAL A 152 -11.87 -4.18 8.39
C VAL A 152 -10.75 -3.20 8.08
N GLY A 153 -9.92 -2.91 9.07
CA GLY A 153 -8.77 -2.03 8.94
C GLY A 153 -7.70 -2.57 7.99
N ALA A 154 -6.88 -1.69 7.44
CA ALA A 154 -5.79 -2.04 6.55
C ALA A 154 -4.87 -3.10 7.16
N GLY A 155 -4.58 -4.15 6.41
CA GLY A 155 -3.70 -5.25 6.82
C GLY A 155 -4.30 -6.22 7.83
N THR A 156 -5.56 -6.06 8.20
CA THR A 156 -6.21 -7.00 9.12
C THR A 156 -6.69 -8.23 8.35
N PRO A 157 -6.26 -9.44 8.73
CA PRO A 157 -6.74 -10.67 8.11
C PRO A 157 -8.24 -10.86 8.38
N CYS A 158 -8.98 -11.22 7.34
CA CYS A 158 -10.42 -11.43 7.43
C CYS A 158 -10.89 -12.56 6.50
N LEU A 159 -12.15 -12.87 6.59
CA LEU A 159 -12.86 -13.80 5.71
C LEU A 159 -13.93 -13.03 4.94
N ILE A 160 -14.10 -13.36 3.67
CA ILE A 160 -15.20 -12.83 2.85
C ILE A 160 -16.02 -14.02 2.36
N TYR A 161 -17.28 -14.06 2.74
CA TYR A 161 -18.24 -15.02 2.21
C TYR A 161 -18.83 -14.51 0.90
N ALA A 162 -18.84 -15.35 -0.11
CA ALA A 162 -19.50 -15.11 -1.36
C ALA A 162 -20.52 -16.23 -1.64
N PRO A 163 -21.80 -15.92 -1.88
CA PRO A 163 -22.81 -16.96 -2.15
C PRO A 163 -22.57 -17.64 -3.51
N ASN A 164 -21.98 -16.93 -4.44
CA ASN A 164 -21.61 -17.40 -5.78
C ASN A 164 -20.19 -16.92 -6.11
N THR A 165 -19.58 -17.54 -7.12
CA THR A 165 -18.29 -17.04 -7.64
C THR A 165 -18.48 -15.66 -8.25
N VAL A 166 -17.69 -14.68 -7.78
CA VAL A 166 -17.75 -13.28 -8.20
C VAL A 166 -16.34 -12.70 -8.35
N THR A 167 -16.13 -11.85 -9.32
CA THR A 167 -14.89 -11.07 -9.45
C THR A 167 -15.06 -9.71 -8.78
N CYS A 168 -14.21 -9.42 -7.80
CA CYS A 168 -14.15 -8.12 -7.18
C CYS A 168 -12.99 -7.30 -7.75
N ASN A 169 -13.29 -6.05 -8.09
CA ASN A 169 -12.34 -5.08 -8.63
C ASN A 169 -12.27 -3.87 -7.72
N PHE A 170 -11.12 -3.72 -7.04
CA PHE A 170 -10.85 -2.54 -6.24
C PHE A 170 -10.05 -1.54 -7.06
N THR A 171 -10.58 -0.33 -7.20
CA THR A 171 -9.86 0.82 -7.77
C THR A 171 -9.96 1.95 -6.78
N LEU A 172 -8.87 2.23 -6.09
CA LEU A 172 -8.81 3.16 -4.96
C LEU A 172 -7.79 4.25 -5.24
N ASN A 173 -8.12 5.49 -4.92
CA ASN A 173 -7.26 6.64 -5.15
C ASN A 173 -6.74 7.21 -3.83
N SER A 174 -5.43 7.44 -3.74
CA SER A 174 -4.76 8.08 -2.60
C SER A 174 -5.13 7.46 -1.25
N VAL A 175 -5.18 6.13 -1.19
CA VAL A 175 -5.52 5.41 0.04
C VAL A 175 -4.30 5.20 0.91
N SER A 176 -4.51 5.26 2.22
CA SER A 176 -3.49 4.88 3.21
C SER A 176 -3.30 3.37 3.21
N LEU A 177 -2.05 2.94 3.20
CA LEU A 177 -1.68 1.54 3.16
C LEU A 177 -0.87 1.16 4.40
N ARG A 178 -1.05 -0.09 4.83
CA ARG A 178 -0.26 -0.69 5.89
C ARG A 178 0.84 -1.55 5.28
N SER A 179 2.08 -1.30 5.68
CA SER A 179 3.27 -1.98 5.13
C SER A 179 3.38 -3.46 5.51
N THR A 180 2.75 -3.87 6.61
CA THR A 180 2.77 -5.27 7.10
C THR A 180 1.38 -5.71 7.55
N PRO A 181 1.03 -7.00 7.45
CA PRO A 181 -0.20 -7.54 8.02
C PRO A 181 -0.31 -7.32 9.54
N ASN A 182 -1.53 -7.15 10.04
CA ASN A 182 -1.83 -7.11 11.46
C ASN A 182 -2.09 -8.52 11.98
N ASN A 183 -1.06 -9.22 12.38
CA ASN A 183 -1.12 -10.62 12.80
C ASN A 183 -1.34 -10.80 14.33
N SER A 184 -2.20 -9.98 14.93
CA SER A 184 -2.49 -9.98 16.36
C SER A 184 -3.45 -11.09 16.83
N THR A 185 -4.10 -11.81 15.91
CA THR A 185 -5.03 -12.90 16.19
C THR A 185 -4.48 -14.23 15.66
N VAL A 186 -5.21 -15.33 15.90
CA VAL A 186 -4.88 -16.64 15.32
C VAL A 186 -5.01 -16.65 13.79
N LEU A 187 -5.79 -15.75 13.20
CA LEU A 187 -5.83 -15.54 11.77
C LEU A 187 -4.67 -14.63 11.36
N LYS A 188 -3.70 -15.19 10.66
CA LYS A 188 -2.50 -14.49 10.16
C LYS A 188 -2.67 -14.16 8.68
N GLY A 189 -2.24 -12.99 8.26
CA GLY A 189 -2.26 -12.56 6.86
C GLY A 189 -0.87 -12.50 6.23
N CYS A 190 -0.82 -12.48 4.92
CA CYS A 190 0.42 -12.28 4.17
C CYS A 190 0.20 -11.42 2.92
N TYR A 191 1.23 -10.65 2.54
CA TYR A 191 1.23 -9.83 1.32
C TYR A 191 2.13 -10.43 0.22
N THR A 192 2.90 -11.44 0.57
CA THR A 192 3.78 -12.17 -0.34
C THR A 192 3.50 -13.66 -0.25
N ASN A 193 4.03 -14.44 -1.18
CA ASN A 193 4.07 -15.89 -1.03
C ASN A 193 4.78 -16.23 0.28
N THR A 194 4.06 -16.82 1.21
CA THR A 194 4.56 -17.13 2.54
C THR A 194 4.65 -18.64 2.72
N VAL A 195 5.85 -19.10 3.04
CA VAL A 195 6.08 -20.49 3.42
C VAL A 195 5.68 -20.67 4.88
N VAL A 196 4.78 -21.59 5.15
CA VAL A 196 4.28 -21.88 6.49
C VAL A 196 4.64 -23.32 6.90
N GLY A 197 4.93 -23.51 8.18
CA GLY A 197 5.33 -24.80 8.74
C GLY A 197 4.16 -25.70 9.14
N GLU A 198 4.42 -26.56 10.11
CA GLU A 198 3.41 -27.43 10.73
C GLU A 198 2.41 -26.64 11.58
N ASN A 199 1.27 -27.26 11.89
CA ASN A 199 0.19 -26.69 12.71
C ASN A 199 -0.45 -25.41 12.12
N VAL A 200 -0.37 -25.26 10.81
CA VAL A 200 -1.02 -24.18 10.06
C VAL A 200 -2.23 -24.74 9.33
N PHE A 201 -3.32 -23.99 9.37
CA PHE A 201 -4.58 -24.35 8.73
C PHE A 201 -4.90 -23.37 7.63
N LYS A 202 -5.10 -23.88 6.43
CA LYS A 202 -5.53 -23.11 5.27
C LYS A 202 -6.99 -23.37 5.00
N LEU A 203 -7.69 -22.35 4.51
CA LEU A 203 -9.05 -22.51 4.03
C LEU A 203 -9.06 -23.55 2.91
N THR A 204 -9.94 -24.54 3.03
CA THR A 204 -10.08 -25.61 2.03
C THR A 204 -10.80 -25.10 0.79
N ASN A 205 -10.70 -25.84 -0.31
CA ASN A 205 -11.31 -25.45 -1.59
C ASN A 205 -12.86 -25.45 -1.55
N ASP A 206 -13.45 -26.09 -0.56
CA ASP A 206 -14.90 -26.05 -0.33
C ASP A 206 -15.35 -24.70 0.28
N GLY A 207 -14.41 -23.91 0.81
CA GLY A 207 -14.69 -22.61 1.40
C GLY A 207 -15.41 -22.67 2.76
N TYR A 208 -15.52 -23.85 3.41
CA TYR A 208 -16.27 -24.01 4.67
C TYR A 208 -15.44 -24.56 5.82
N SER A 209 -14.23 -25.00 5.57
CA SER A 209 -13.35 -25.55 6.60
C SER A 209 -11.90 -25.10 6.41
N PHE A 210 -11.13 -25.22 7.52
CA PHE A 210 -9.69 -25.02 7.47
C PHE A 210 -8.99 -26.39 7.58
N GLY A 211 -8.27 -26.77 6.54
CA GLY A 211 -7.48 -28.00 6.51
C GLY A 211 -6.07 -27.78 7.02
N MET A 212 -5.59 -28.67 7.88
CA MET A 212 -4.20 -28.66 8.36
C MET A 212 -3.23 -28.97 7.22
N THR A 213 -2.16 -28.21 7.14
CA THR A 213 -1.07 -28.52 6.20
C THR A 213 -0.30 -29.73 6.71
N ARG A 214 -0.21 -30.77 5.88
CA ARG A 214 0.46 -32.07 6.24
C ARG A 214 1.94 -32.11 5.87
N SER A 215 2.47 -31.05 5.32
CA SER A 215 3.89 -30.95 4.95
C SER A 215 4.55 -29.83 5.72
N ASN A 216 5.81 -30.02 6.09
CA ASN A 216 6.66 -29.01 6.74
C ASN A 216 6.85 -27.75 5.89
N VAL A 217 6.35 -27.74 4.65
CA VAL A 217 6.43 -26.62 3.72
C VAL A 217 5.13 -26.51 2.94
N ALA A 218 4.29 -25.57 3.30
CA ALA A 218 3.12 -25.20 2.53
C ALA A 218 3.17 -23.73 2.16
N ASN A 219 2.74 -23.38 0.93
CA ASN A 219 2.68 -21.99 0.49
C ASN A 219 1.30 -21.40 0.73
N VAL A 220 1.27 -20.20 1.25
CA VAL A 220 0.09 -19.32 1.28
C VAL A 220 0.31 -18.23 0.24
N ALA A 221 -0.60 -18.13 -0.72
CA ALA A 221 -0.53 -17.13 -1.77
C ALA A 221 -0.65 -15.69 -1.20
N PRO A 222 -0.18 -14.67 -1.91
CA PRO A 222 -0.29 -13.29 -1.49
C PRO A 222 -1.75 -12.89 -1.19
N PHE A 223 -1.92 -11.92 -0.30
CA PHE A 223 -3.20 -11.34 0.11
C PHE A 223 -4.22 -12.35 0.65
N ARG A 224 -3.72 -13.47 1.18
CA ARG A 224 -4.50 -14.51 1.85
C ARG A 224 -4.31 -14.46 3.36
N ALA A 225 -5.14 -15.22 4.05
CA ALA A 225 -4.97 -15.48 5.47
C ALA A 225 -4.99 -16.98 5.75
N TYR A 226 -4.34 -17.36 6.83
CA TYR A 226 -4.23 -18.73 7.34
C TYR A 226 -4.35 -18.71 8.86
N ILE A 227 -4.70 -19.82 9.47
CA ILE A 227 -4.74 -19.94 10.93
C ILE A 227 -3.44 -20.56 11.41
N GLN A 228 -2.83 -19.93 12.40
CA GLN A 228 -1.67 -20.44 13.12
C GLN A 228 -1.91 -20.28 14.61
N PHE A 229 -1.77 -21.37 15.34
CA PHE A 229 -1.82 -21.36 16.81
C PHE A 229 -0.39 -21.20 17.32
N ASP A 230 -0.16 -20.23 18.18
CA ASP A 230 1.16 -19.91 18.74
C ASP A 230 1.62 -20.95 19.78
N GLU A 231 0.67 -21.71 20.37
CA GLU A 231 0.94 -22.88 21.26
C GLU A 231 -0.06 -23.99 20.93
N GLU A 232 0.34 -25.26 21.13
CA GLU A 232 -0.65 -26.34 21.20
C GLU A 232 -1.56 -26.08 22.40
N PRO A 233 -2.86 -25.91 22.18
CA PRO A 233 -3.76 -25.72 23.31
C PRO A 233 -3.67 -26.90 24.25
N LYS A 234 -3.44 -26.62 25.53
CA LYS A 234 -3.41 -27.65 26.57
C LYS A 234 -4.72 -28.40 26.50
N ARG A 235 -4.65 -29.73 26.28
CA ARG A 235 -5.82 -30.59 26.38
C ARG A 235 -6.42 -30.34 27.76
N LYS A 236 -7.66 -29.90 27.83
CA LYS A 236 -8.43 -30.01 29.08
C LYS A 236 -8.74 -31.48 29.25
N GLU A 237 -8.13 -32.07 30.29
CA GLU A 237 -8.46 -33.41 30.76
C GLU A 237 -9.94 -33.51 31.20
#